data_e6daa4e5e2c2f0f5e25f6d72a8b2a3a1
#
_entry.id   e6daa4e5e2c2f0f5e25f6d72a8b2a3a1
#
_cell.length_a   1.000
_cell.length_b   1.000
_cell.length_c   1.000
_cell.angle_alpha   90.00
_cell.angle_beta   90.00
_cell.angle_gamma   90.00
#
_symmetry.space_group_name_H-M   'P 1'
#
loop_
_entity.id
_entity.type
_entity.pdbx_description
1 polymer ?
#
loop_
_entity_poly.entity_id
_entity_poly.type
_entity_poly.pdbx_seq_one_letter_code
_entity_poly.pdbx_strand_id
1 'polypeptide(L)'
;MILKIRVYGVILAVVLLLPGLGGGLSQLQAKKIRIGMSAAFSGASKGLGIELYRGAMAYFDYINKMGGVNGHTIRLVAYDDGYDPIPAIENTIKFVEQDDVFCLFSYVGTPTVTRVLPLLKSYRERNIYMLFPFTGAQPQREFPYSDFVYNLRASYQQETAGIVENLVRSGYARIAVFYQADAYGRSGWDGTRRELARHNLRIVGEATYRRGSTFAESFREQADILKDSGADAVISIGAYAACAGFIRDARDMGWQVPIANVSFVDSQNMAALLQQSGKKKNIIYTSRLINSQVVPCCDTAELPAVREYGTLLQASGQHLPPQFSHSDYKLQAVSPVSFEGFLNAKLLVEIIRRMGPNVNRSRLKAVIESIENYDVGIDVPISFGPQKHQALDSVYYTTMKNGQWTVLKDWSVWHK
;
A
#
# COMPACT_ATOMS: atom_id res chain seq x y z
N MET A 1 30.08 -66.55 73.52
CA MET A 1 28.71 -66.49 72.96
C MET A 1 28.24 -65.03 73.07
N ILE A 2 28.47 -64.28 71.96
CA ILE A 2 28.30 -62.82 72.03
C ILE A 2 27.03 -62.47 71.25
N LEU A 3 26.09 -61.83 72.02
CA LEU A 3 24.75 -61.44 71.60
C LEU A 3 24.87 -60.04 70.90
N LYS A 4 24.54 -59.97 69.59
CA LYS A 4 24.48 -58.71 68.85
C LYS A 4 23.11 -58.07 68.96
N ILE A 5 23.02 -56.94 69.64
CA ILE A 5 21.81 -56.10 69.66
C ILE A 5 21.86 -55.16 68.48
N ARG A 6 20.84 -55.21 67.63
CA ARG A 6 20.61 -54.22 66.53
C ARG A 6 19.67 -53.15 67.02
N VAL A 7 20.18 -51.93 67.02
CA VAL A 7 19.39 -50.73 67.31
C VAL A 7 18.86 -50.19 65.98
N TYR A 8 17.52 -50.14 65.83
CA TYR A 8 16.89 -49.44 64.72
C TYR A 8 16.65 -48.00 65.07
N GLY A 9 17.36 -47.08 64.40
CA GLY A 9 17.10 -45.66 64.50
C GLY A 9 15.91 -45.26 63.62
N VAL A 10 14.87 -44.72 64.23
CA VAL A 10 13.74 -44.11 63.52
C VAL A 10 14.09 -42.66 63.25
N ILE A 11 14.29 -42.34 61.93
CA ILE A 11 14.45 -40.97 61.46
C ILE A 11 13.05 -40.38 61.27
N LEU A 12 12.69 -39.45 62.13
CA LEU A 12 11.46 -38.64 62.02
C LEU A 12 11.70 -37.52 61.02
N ALA A 13 11.19 -37.65 59.80
CA ALA A 13 11.24 -36.56 58.82
C ALA A 13 10.15 -35.52 59.10
N VAL A 14 10.55 -34.39 59.65
CA VAL A 14 9.67 -33.22 59.79
C VAL A 14 9.55 -32.53 58.41
N VAL A 15 8.40 -32.74 57.73
CA VAL A 15 8.06 -32.01 56.52
C VAL A 15 7.53 -30.63 56.95
N LEU A 16 8.35 -29.60 56.82
CA LEU A 16 7.92 -28.22 56.89
C LEU A 16 7.10 -27.84 55.64
N LEU A 17 5.79 -27.83 55.79
CA LEU A 17 4.84 -27.24 54.84
C LEU A 17 5.02 -25.72 54.87
N LEU A 18 5.83 -25.17 53.90
CA LEU A 18 5.79 -23.78 53.57
C LEU A 18 4.50 -23.47 52.81
N PRO A 19 3.66 -22.51 53.25
CA PRO A 19 2.52 -22.08 52.47
C PRO A 19 3.07 -21.43 51.17
N GLY A 20 2.84 -22.11 50.07
CA GLY A 20 3.21 -21.60 48.75
C GLY A 20 2.56 -20.25 48.50
N LEU A 21 3.38 -19.20 48.42
CA LEU A 21 3.05 -17.96 47.74
C LEU A 21 2.86 -18.30 46.25
N GLY A 22 1.71 -18.90 45.96
CA GLY A 22 1.18 -19.01 44.60
C GLY A 22 0.76 -17.62 44.16
N GLY A 23 1.76 -16.77 43.88
CA GLY A 23 1.57 -15.58 43.07
C GLY A 23 1.11 -16.07 41.70
N GLY A 24 -0.21 -16.05 41.47
CA GLY A 24 -0.81 -16.31 40.18
C GLY A 24 -0.18 -15.34 39.17
N LEU A 25 0.85 -15.80 38.46
CA LEU A 25 1.18 -15.27 37.17
C LEU A 25 -0.08 -15.52 36.34
N SER A 26 -1.01 -14.56 36.35
CA SER A 26 -2.05 -14.51 35.34
C SER A 26 -1.28 -14.49 34.01
N GLN A 27 -1.23 -15.67 33.37
CA GLN A 27 -0.83 -15.73 31.96
C GLN A 27 -1.74 -14.73 31.27
N LEU A 28 -1.19 -13.57 30.93
CA LEU A 28 -1.82 -12.59 30.04
C LEU A 28 -2.06 -13.38 28.75
N GLN A 29 -3.28 -13.91 28.62
CA GLN A 29 -3.67 -14.65 27.44
C GLN A 29 -3.46 -13.74 26.25
N ALA A 30 -2.51 -14.08 25.39
CA ALA A 30 -2.14 -13.29 24.22
C ALA A 30 -3.40 -12.96 23.44
N LYS A 31 -3.89 -11.72 23.56
CA LYS A 31 -5.08 -11.27 22.84
C LYS A 31 -4.71 -11.05 21.38
N LYS A 32 -5.58 -11.46 20.47
CA LYS A 32 -5.43 -11.20 19.04
C LYS A 32 -5.98 -9.81 18.73
N ILE A 33 -5.14 -8.91 18.23
CA ILE A 33 -5.56 -7.64 17.66
C ILE A 33 -5.99 -7.92 16.22
N ARG A 34 -7.30 -7.83 15.95
CA ARG A 34 -7.85 -7.99 14.59
C ARG A 34 -7.86 -6.65 13.89
N ILE A 35 -7.37 -6.59 12.66
CA ILE A 35 -7.41 -5.42 11.79
C ILE A 35 -8.07 -5.82 10.47
N GLY A 36 -8.85 -4.92 9.86
CA GLY A 36 -9.66 -5.21 8.69
C GLY A 36 -9.09 -4.61 7.40
N MET A 37 -8.91 -5.40 6.35
CA MET A 37 -8.47 -4.96 5.02
C MET A 37 -9.50 -5.32 3.96
N SER A 38 -10.09 -4.33 3.28
CA SER A 38 -10.87 -4.51 2.07
C SER A 38 -10.04 -4.09 0.86
N ALA A 39 -9.86 -4.99 -0.09
CA ALA A 39 -8.99 -4.76 -1.24
C ALA A 39 -9.40 -5.65 -2.42
N ALA A 40 -8.94 -5.31 -3.62
CA ALA A 40 -9.12 -6.17 -4.80
C ALA A 40 -8.21 -7.40 -4.69
N PHE A 41 -8.77 -8.56 -4.38
CA PHE A 41 -8.10 -9.87 -4.47
C PHE A 41 -8.55 -10.66 -5.70
N SER A 42 -9.55 -10.17 -6.41
CA SER A 42 -10.05 -10.69 -7.69
C SER A 42 -10.11 -9.60 -8.77
N GLY A 43 -10.45 -9.98 -10.01
CA GLY A 43 -10.59 -9.06 -11.13
C GLY A 43 -9.27 -8.53 -11.70
N ALA A 44 -9.37 -7.52 -12.56
CA ALA A 44 -8.25 -6.95 -13.32
C ALA A 44 -7.22 -6.20 -12.45
N SER A 45 -7.60 -5.79 -11.24
CA SER A 45 -6.75 -5.04 -10.31
C SER A 45 -6.26 -5.89 -9.13
N LYS A 46 -6.45 -7.21 -9.16
CA LYS A 46 -6.13 -8.13 -8.05
C LYS A 46 -4.69 -8.04 -7.55
N GLY A 47 -3.75 -7.70 -8.42
CA GLY A 47 -2.35 -7.53 -8.04
C GLY A 47 -2.14 -6.48 -6.95
N LEU A 48 -2.92 -5.38 -6.98
CA LEU A 48 -2.81 -4.32 -5.99
C LEU A 48 -3.12 -4.82 -4.56
N GLY A 49 -4.24 -5.51 -4.40
CA GLY A 49 -4.64 -6.06 -3.09
C GLY A 49 -3.70 -7.17 -2.64
N ILE A 50 -3.35 -8.09 -3.53
CA ILE A 50 -2.47 -9.22 -3.23
C ILE A 50 -1.08 -8.75 -2.79
N GLU A 51 -0.44 -7.86 -3.54
CA GLU A 51 0.91 -7.40 -3.21
C GLU A 51 0.93 -6.55 -1.92
N LEU A 52 -0.05 -5.66 -1.74
CA LEU A 52 -0.16 -4.87 -0.51
C LEU A 52 -0.34 -5.78 0.73
N TYR A 53 -1.20 -6.79 0.62
CA TYR A 53 -1.40 -7.80 1.66
C TYR A 53 -0.13 -8.58 1.96
N ARG A 54 0.58 -9.06 0.93
CA ARG A 54 1.82 -9.82 1.08
C ARG A 54 2.90 -9.04 1.83
N GLY A 55 3.08 -7.77 1.45
CA GLY A 55 4.02 -6.90 2.14
C GLY A 55 3.68 -6.71 3.62
N ALA A 56 2.42 -6.47 3.92
CA ALA A 56 1.96 -6.33 5.30
C ALA A 56 2.14 -7.63 6.11
N MET A 57 1.78 -8.77 5.53
CA MET A 57 1.91 -10.08 6.18
C MET A 57 3.36 -10.47 6.42
N ALA A 58 4.29 -10.11 5.53
CA ALA A 58 5.71 -10.38 5.74
C ALA A 58 6.21 -9.80 7.08
N TYR A 59 5.76 -8.59 7.43
CA TYR A 59 6.12 -7.95 8.71
C TYR A 59 5.28 -8.48 9.88
N PHE A 60 3.97 -8.64 9.73
CA PHE A 60 3.13 -9.14 10.81
C PHE A 60 3.49 -10.55 11.24
N ASP A 61 3.80 -11.45 10.30
CA ASP A 61 4.23 -12.81 10.62
C ASP A 61 5.58 -12.83 11.35
N TYR A 62 6.50 -11.97 10.93
CA TYR A 62 7.77 -11.81 11.65
C TYR A 62 7.53 -11.39 13.10
N ILE A 63 6.75 -10.32 13.31
CA ILE A 63 6.44 -9.84 14.66
C ILE A 63 5.69 -10.89 15.49
N ASN A 64 4.71 -11.58 14.90
CA ASN A 64 3.97 -12.62 15.60
C ASN A 64 4.86 -13.82 16.02
N LYS A 65 5.81 -14.22 15.17
CA LYS A 65 6.81 -15.26 15.49
C LYS A 65 7.75 -14.84 16.61
N MET A 66 8.03 -13.54 16.73
CA MET A 66 8.85 -12.98 17.83
C MET A 66 8.06 -12.76 19.14
N GLY A 67 6.82 -13.29 19.25
CA GLY A 67 5.97 -13.19 20.44
C GLY A 67 4.94 -12.05 20.38
N GLY A 68 4.79 -11.40 19.25
CA GLY A 68 3.82 -10.31 19.04
C GLY A 68 4.33 -8.95 19.54
N VAL A 69 3.41 -8.02 19.70
CA VAL A 69 3.68 -6.67 20.22
C VAL A 69 2.92 -6.48 21.53
N ASN A 70 3.62 -6.09 22.60
CA ASN A 70 3.05 -5.95 23.95
C ASN A 70 2.28 -7.21 24.44
N GLY A 71 2.70 -8.42 24.04
CA GLY A 71 2.02 -9.67 24.36
C GLY A 71 0.77 -9.96 23.51
N HIS A 72 0.53 -9.19 22.47
CA HIS A 72 -0.59 -9.41 21.54
C HIS A 72 -0.09 -9.82 20.16
N THR A 73 -0.79 -10.78 19.52
CA THR A 73 -0.55 -11.11 18.11
C THR A 73 -1.48 -10.29 17.20
N ILE A 74 -1.00 -9.94 16.02
CA ILE A 74 -1.78 -9.19 15.03
C ILE A 74 -2.38 -10.17 14.02
N ARG A 75 -3.69 -10.05 13.77
CA ARG A 75 -4.41 -10.82 12.76
C ARG A 75 -5.01 -9.88 11.72
N LEU A 76 -4.50 -9.95 10.49
CA LEU A 76 -5.09 -9.26 9.36
C LEU A 76 -6.26 -10.09 8.81
N VAL A 77 -7.48 -9.55 8.92
CA VAL A 77 -8.70 -10.10 8.32
C VAL A 77 -8.89 -9.38 6.99
N ALA A 78 -8.86 -10.13 5.88
CA ALA A 78 -8.95 -9.58 4.54
C ALA A 78 -10.21 -10.05 3.83
N TYR A 79 -10.93 -9.13 3.18
CA TYR A 79 -12.08 -9.42 2.32
C TYR A 79 -11.87 -8.84 0.94
N ASP A 80 -12.32 -9.58 -0.08
CA ASP A 80 -12.31 -9.11 -1.46
C ASP A 80 -13.40 -8.08 -1.68
N ASP A 81 -13.05 -6.99 -2.35
CA ASP A 81 -14.04 -6.03 -2.87
C ASP A 81 -14.03 -5.95 -4.41
N GLY A 82 -13.15 -6.71 -5.08
CA GLY A 82 -13.02 -6.70 -6.54
C GLY A 82 -12.74 -5.30 -7.11
N TYR A 83 -12.25 -4.37 -6.28
CA TYR A 83 -12.12 -2.95 -6.62
C TYR A 83 -13.47 -2.27 -6.86
N ASP A 84 -14.54 -2.73 -6.20
CA ASP A 84 -15.90 -2.18 -6.28
C ASP A 84 -16.32 -1.54 -4.95
N PRO A 85 -16.93 -0.32 -4.99
CA PRO A 85 -17.38 0.38 -3.78
C PRO A 85 -18.46 -0.34 -2.97
N ILE A 86 -19.33 -1.11 -3.61
CA ILE A 86 -20.45 -1.77 -2.90
C ILE A 86 -19.93 -2.87 -1.98
N PRO A 87 -19.15 -3.86 -2.44
CA PRO A 87 -18.51 -4.82 -1.54
C PRO A 87 -17.60 -4.18 -0.50
N ALA A 88 -16.91 -3.07 -0.83
CA ALA A 88 -16.08 -2.37 0.14
C ALA A 88 -16.90 -1.79 1.31
N ILE A 89 -18.11 -1.29 1.06
CA ILE A 89 -19.06 -0.85 2.09
C ILE A 89 -19.50 -2.05 2.94
N GLU A 90 -19.93 -3.14 2.32
CA GLU A 90 -20.38 -4.37 3.00
C GLU A 90 -19.27 -4.95 3.89
N ASN A 91 -18.05 -5.04 3.35
CA ASN A 91 -16.86 -5.46 4.10
C ASN A 91 -16.60 -4.56 5.31
N THR A 92 -16.76 -3.24 5.16
CA THR A 92 -16.55 -2.29 6.25
C THR A 92 -17.57 -2.49 7.37
N ILE A 93 -18.85 -2.65 7.02
CA ILE A 93 -19.91 -2.95 8.01
C ILE A 93 -19.59 -4.25 8.74
N LYS A 94 -19.20 -5.30 8.01
CA LYS A 94 -18.84 -6.59 8.59
C LYS A 94 -17.64 -6.49 9.53
N PHE A 95 -16.59 -5.77 9.15
CA PHE A 95 -15.43 -5.54 10.01
C PHE A 95 -15.79 -4.86 11.33
N VAL A 96 -16.66 -3.86 11.29
CA VAL A 96 -17.01 -3.06 12.47
C VAL A 96 -18.06 -3.76 13.34
N GLU A 97 -19.06 -4.39 12.73
CA GLU A 97 -20.23 -4.90 13.45
C GLU A 97 -20.13 -6.38 13.83
N GLN A 98 -19.38 -7.17 13.04
CA GLN A 98 -19.27 -8.62 13.26
C GLN A 98 -17.87 -9.04 13.70
N ASP A 99 -16.83 -8.53 13.04
CA ASP A 99 -15.44 -8.93 13.34
C ASP A 99 -14.83 -8.16 14.51
N ASP A 100 -15.42 -7.04 14.90
CA ASP A 100 -14.93 -6.11 15.93
C ASP A 100 -13.45 -5.77 15.77
N VAL A 101 -13.07 -5.33 14.55
CA VAL A 101 -11.68 -5.00 14.24
C VAL A 101 -11.20 -3.77 15.01
N PHE A 102 -9.93 -3.77 15.35
CA PHE A 102 -9.26 -2.66 16.04
C PHE A 102 -9.23 -1.39 15.18
N CYS A 103 -8.93 -1.53 13.89
CA CYS A 103 -8.95 -0.48 12.89
C CYS A 103 -9.16 -1.06 11.49
N LEU A 104 -9.51 -0.20 10.54
CA LEU A 104 -9.46 -0.50 9.11
C LEU A 104 -8.03 -0.21 8.63
N PHE A 105 -7.46 -1.09 7.83
CA PHE A 105 -6.06 -1.07 7.47
C PHE A 105 -5.85 -1.28 5.97
N SER A 106 -5.06 -0.42 5.33
CA SER A 106 -4.59 -0.59 3.95
C SER A 106 -5.69 -0.90 2.93
N TYR A 107 -6.83 -0.22 3.02
CA TYR A 107 -7.88 -0.32 1.99
C TYR A 107 -7.34 0.11 0.63
N VAL A 108 -7.72 -0.60 -0.43
CA VAL A 108 -7.20 -0.35 -1.77
C VAL A 108 -8.19 0.40 -2.65
N GLY A 109 -7.76 1.57 -3.13
CA GLY A 109 -8.43 2.28 -4.21
C GLY A 109 -9.26 3.47 -3.81
N THR A 110 -9.26 4.47 -4.67
CA THR A 110 -10.02 5.71 -4.46
C THR A 110 -11.53 5.49 -4.47
N PRO A 111 -12.12 4.76 -5.45
CA PRO A 111 -13.57 4.55 -5.49
C PRO A 111 -14.10 3.83 -4.24
N THR A 112 -13.36 2.84 -3.75
CA THR A 112 -13.70 2.06 -2.56
C THR A 112 -13.57 2.90 -1.30
N VAL A 113 -12.41 3.53 -1.09
CA VAL A 113 -12.14 4.36 0.09
C VAL A 113 -13.13 5.53 0.19
N THR A 114 -13.33 6.30 -0.89
CA THR A 114 -14.22 7.47 -0.84
C THR A 114 -15.66 7.13 -0.49
N ARG A 115 -16.13 5.95 -0.87
CA ARG A 115 -17.49 5.48 -0.54
C ARG A 115 -17.62 4.99 0.90
N VAL A 116 -16.51 4.57 1.51
CA VAL A 116 -16.46 4.15 2.92
C VAL A 116 -16.34 5.34 3.87
N LEU A 117 -15.81 6.48 3.44
CA LEU A 117 -15.60 7.65 4.31
C LEU A 117 -16.85 8.07 5.12
N PRO A 118 -18.07 8.13 4.56
CA PRO A 118 -19.27 8.46 5.33
C PRO A 118 -19.54 7.47 6.48
N LEU A 119 -19.21 6.18 6.31
CA LEU A 119 -19.37 5.18 7.37
C LEU A 119 -18.40 5.43 8.53
N LEU A 120 -17.16 5.87 8.26
CA LEU A 120 -16.22 6.23 9.32
C LEU A 120 -16.79 7.32 10.21
N LYS A 121 -17.44 8.33 9.62
CA LYS A 121 -18.14 9.38 10.36
C LYS A 121 -19.30 8.82 11.21
N SER A 122 -20.06 7.87 10.67
CA SER A 122 -21.15 7.20 11.42
C SER A 122 -20.62 6.36 12.57
N TYR A 123 -19.44 5.77 12.47
CA TYR A 123 -18.79 4.98 13.50
C TYR A 123 -17.88 5.78 14.43
N ARG A 124 -18.00 7.11 14.46
CA ARG A 124 -17.18 8.01 15.30
C ARG A 124 -17.13 7.57 16.76
N GLU A 125 -18.29 7.26 17.36
CA GLU A 125 -18.39 6.85 18.77
C GLU A 125 -17.72 5.49 19.06
N ARG A 126 -17.45 4.69 18.01
CA ARG A 126 -16.73 3.42 18.13
C ARG A 126 -15.21 3.61 17.98
N ASN A 127 -14.72 4.81 17.75
CA ASN A 127 -13.31 5.12 17.51
C ASN A 127 -12.69 4.28 16.38
N ILE A 128 -13.42 4.09 15.28
CA ILE A 128 -12.94 3.38 14.11
C ILE A 128 -12.18 4.36 13.20
N TYR A 129 -10.92 4.06 12.96
CA TYR A 129 -10.04 4.82 12.08
C TYR A 129 -9.59 3.96 10.92
N MET A 130 -9.36 4.60 9.77
CA MET A 130 -8.73 3.96 8.60
C MET A 130 -7.26 4.37 8.56
N LEU A 131 -6.38 3.37 8.65
CA LEU A 131 -4.94 3.58 8.66
C LEU A 131 -4.34 3.18 7.31
N PHE A 132 -3.62 4.10 6.72
CA PHE A 132 -2.76 3.91 5.55
C PHE A 132 -3.48 3.33 4.32
N PRO A 133 -4.62 3.93 3.89
CA PRO A 133 -5.28 3.48 2.68
C PRO A 133 -4.36 3.66 1.46
N PHE A 134 -4.37 2.67 0.56
CA PHE A 134 -3.63 2.69 -0.70
C PHE A 134 -4.38 3.53 -1.73
N THR A 135 -4.39 4.83 -1.52
CA THR A 135 -4.94 5.86 -2.43
C THR A 135 -4.37 7.23 -2.11
N GLY A 136 -4.03 7.98 -3.17
CA GLY A 136 -3.53 9.36 -3.08
C GLY A 136 -4.61 10.44 -3.18
N ALA A 137 -5.91 10.09 -3.11
CA ALA A 137 -7.00 11.04 -3.30
C ALA A 137 -7.13 12.07 -2.16
N GLN A 138 -7.74 13.22 -2.45
CA GLN A 138 -7.89 14.32 -1.50
C GLN A 138 -9.01 14.11 -0.46
N PRO A 139 -10.18 13.51 -0.77
CA PRO A 139 -11.30 13.49 0.18
C PRO A 139 -10.97 12.98 1.57
N GLN A 140 -10.12 11.95 1.71
CA GLN A 140 -9.71 11.43 3.02
C GLN A 140 -8.65 12.29 3.73
N ARG A 141 -8.09 13.31 3.06
CA ARG A 141 -7.10 14.24 3.59
C ARG A 141 -7.69 15.57 4.03
N GLU A 142 -8.96 15.80 3.71
CA GLU A 142 -9.67 17.06 3.94
C GLU A 142 -10.85 16.86 4.90
N PHE A 143 -11.22 17.94 5.61
CA PHE A 143 -12.42 17.95 6.44
C PHE A 143 -13.67 17.61 5.60
N PRO A 144 -14.63 16.82 6.08
CA PRO A 144 -14.72 16.28 7.45
C PRO A 144 -14.08 14.89 7.64
N TYR A 145 -13.43 14.31 6.65
CA TYR A 145 -12.99 12.91 6.70
C TYR A 145 -11.55 12.74 7.17
N SER A 146 -10.73 13.79 7.10
CA SER A 146 -9.35 13.77 7.61
C SER A 146 -9.28 13.34 9.08
N ASP A 147 -10.30 13.65 9.89
CA ASP A 147 -10.37 13.26 11.30
C ASP A 147 -10.35 11.76 11.55
N PHE A 148 -10.67 10.96 10.53
CA PHE A 148 -10.82 9.50 10.65
C PHE A 148 -9.77 8.71 9.88
N VAL A 149 -8.90 9.38 9.12
CA VAL A 149 -7.98 8.71 8.20
C VAL A 149 -6.55 9.21 8.40
N TYR A 150 -5.62 8.29 8.56
CA TYR A 150 -4.17 8.57 8.58
C TYR A 150 -3.52 7.95 7.36
N ASN A 151 -2.80 8.76 6.59
CA ASN A 151 -2.20 8.38 5.32
C ASN A 151 -0.69 8.22 5.48
N LEU A 152 -0.10 7.13 4.97
CA LEU A 152 1.36 7.03 4.84
C LEU A 152 1.83 7.83 3.63
N ARG A 153 1.27 7.59 2.48
CA ARG A 153 1.70 8.02 1.15
C ARG A 153 1.38 9.46 0.80
N ALA A 154 2.17 10.03 -0.11
CA ALA A 154 1.88 11.29 -0.78
C ALA A 154 0.55 11.26 -1.55
N SER A 155 -0.03 12.43 -1.82
CA SER A 155 -1.27 12.56 -2.58
C SER A 155 -1.05 12.49 -4.09
N TYR A 156 -2.11 12.16 -4.85
CA TYR A 156 -2.06 12.25 -6.32
C TYR A 156 -1.78 13.68 -6.82
N GLN A 157 -2.19 14.70 -6.08
CA GLN A 157 -1.85 16.07 -6.44
C GLN A 157 -0.32 16.29 -6.36
N GLN A 158 0.34 15.76 -5.32
CA GLN A 158 1.80 15.83 -5.20
C GLN A 158 2.50 15.01 -6.31
N GLU A 159 2.01 13.80 -6.60
CA GLU A 159 2.57 12.97 -7.66
C GLU A 159 2.45 13.66 -9.03
N THR A 160 1.25 14.11 -9.38
CA THR A 160 1.01 14.74 -10.69
C THR A 160 1.68 16.11 -10.82
N ALA A 161 1.78 16.87 -9.73
CA ALA A 161 2.51 18.13 -9.72
C ALA A 161 3.97 17.90 -10.08
N GLY A 162 4.65 16.97 -9.42
CA GLY A 162 6.05 16.70 -9.74
C GLY A 162 6.25 16.09 -11.13
N ILE A 163 5.33 15.24 -11.63
CA ILE A 163 5.39 14.74 -13.02
C ILE A 163 5.29 15.91 -14.00
N VAL A 164 4.29 16.79 -13.86
CA VAL A 164 4.08 17.93 -14.74
C VAL A 164 5.28 18.87 -14.70
N GLU A 165 5.76 19.25 -13.52
CA GLU A 165 6.91 20.13 -13.35
C GLU A 165 8.14 19.61 -14.10
N ASN A 166 8.46 18.32 -13.93
CA ASN A 166 9.61 17.73 -14.58
C ASN A 166 9.44 17.59 -16.10
N LEU A 167 8.25 17.23 -16.60
CA LEU A 167 7.97 17.19 -18.03
C LEU A 167 8.09 18.59 -18.66
N VAL A 168 7.52 19.62 -18.01
CA VAL A 168 7.61 21.00 -18.52
C VAL A 168 9.06 21.49 -18.53
N ARG A 169 9.83 21.24 -17.48
CA ARG A 169 11.28 21.55 -17.45
C ARG A 169 12.06 20.82 -18.54
N SER A 170 11.60 19.64 -18.95
CA SER A 170 12.20 18.84 -20.03
C SER A 170 11.71 19.27 -21.43
N GLY A 171 10.90 20.34 -21.53
CA GLY A 171 10.45 20.92 -22.80
C GLY A 171 9.13 20.37 -23.34
N TYR A 172 8.39 19.57 -22.56
CA TYR A 172 7.07 19.06 -22.94
C TYR A 172 5.99 20.06 -22.53
N ALA A 173 5.24 20.59 -23.48
CA ALA A 173 4.22 21.60 -23.23
C ALA A 173 2.81 21.16 -23.65
N ARG A 174 2.69 20.09 -24.41
CA ARG A 174 1.40 19.54 -24.88
C ARG A 174 1.11 18.22 -24.20
N ILE A 175 0.66 18.30 -22.95
CA ILE A 175 0.43 17.15 -22.08
C ILE A 175 -1.04 16.73 -22.17
N ALA A 176 -1.29 15.46 -22.52
CA ALA A 176 -2.60 14.84 -22.50
C ALA A 176 -2.74 13.89 -21.29
N VAL A 177 -3.98 13.49 -20.98
CA VAL A 177 -4.29 12.61 -19.84
C VAL A 177 -5.12 11.41 -20.30
N PHE A 178 -4.63 10.21 -19.97
CA PHE A 178 -5.37 8.97 -20.05
C PHE A 178 -5.77 8.55 -18.63
N TYR A 179 -7.07 8.38 -18.33
CA TYR A 179 -7.48 8.13 -16.96
C TYR A 179 -8.72 7.24 -16.80
N GLN A 180 -8.80 6.56 -15.64
CA GLN A 180 -9.95 5.77 -15.24
C GLN A 180 -11.18 6.68 -15.03
N ALA A 181 -12.33 6.33 -15.60
CA ALA A 181 -13.55 7.14 -15.59
C ALA A 181 -14.29 7.07 -14.24
N ASP A 182 -13.60 7.42 -13.14
CA ASP A 182 -14.15 7.46 -11.77
C ASP A 182 -13.41 8.44 -10.86
N ALA A 183 -13.64 8.32 -9.54
CA ALA A 183 -13.03 9.19 -8.53
C ALA A 183 -11.49 9.13 -8.54
N TYR A 184 -10.88 7.98 -8.88
CA TYR A 184 -9.43 7.85 -8.97
C TYR A 184 -8.87 8.67 -10.13
N GLY A 185 -9.35 8.42 -11.34
CA GLY A 185 -8.87 9.16 -12.51
C GLY A 185 -9.14 10.66 -12.39
N ARG A 186 -10.31 11.04 -11.86
CA ARG A 186 -10.63 12.45 -11.59
C ARG A 186 -9.67 13.12 -10.63
N SER A 187 -9.21 12.42 -9.59
CA SER A 187 -8.27 12.96 -8.61
C SER A 187 -6.91 13.29 -9.24
N GLY A 188 -6.36 12.38 -10.06
CA GLY A 188 -5.11 12.64 -10.76
C GLY A 188 -5.26 13.64 -11.91
N TRP A 189 -6.38 13.61 -12.65
CA TRP A 189 -6.71 14.60 -13.66
C TRP A 189 -6.74 16.03 -13.08
N ASP A 190 -7.41 16.23 -11.94
CA ASP A 190 -7.48 17.54 -11.27
C ASP A 190 -6.08 18.01 -10.83
N GLY A 191 -5.27 17.12 -10.27
CA GLY A 191 -3.88 17.46 -9.91
C GLY A 191 -3.05 17.86 -11.12
N THR A 192 -3.16 17.13 -12.23
CA THR A 192 -2.50 17.47 -13.51
C THR A 192 -2.95 18.83 -14.02
N ARG A 193 -4.26 19.09 -14.05
CA ARG A 193 -4.84 20.35 -14.51
C ARG A 193 -4.38 21.54 -13.67
N ARG A 194 -4.34 21.38 -12.35
CA ARG A 194 -3.90 22.43 -11.41
C ARG A 194 -2.45 22.80 -11.65
N GLU A 195 -1.58 21.80 -11.81
CA GLU A 195 -0.16 22.06 -12.00
C GLU A 195 0.14 22.66 -13.38
N LEU A 196 -0.48 22.15 -14.44
CA LEU A 196 -0.36 22.76 -15.78
C LEU A 196 -0.78 24.25 -15.76
N ALA A 197 -1.84 24.59 -15.04
CA ALA A 197 -2.29 25.97 -14.91
C ALA A 197 -1.24 26.90 -14.26
N ARG A 198 -0.41 26.40 -13.33
CA ARG A 198 0.71 27.14 -12.74
C ARG A 198 1.80 27.48 -13.77
N HIS A 199 1.93 26.65 -14.80
CA HIS A 199 2.83 26.87 -15.92
C HIS A 199 2.17 27.59 -17.10
N ASN A 200 0.96 28.16 -16.95
CA ASN A 200 0.15 28.74 -18.03
C ASN A 200 -0.16 27.77 -19.18
N LEU A 201 -0.22 26.48 -18.87
CA LEU A 201 -0.54 25.39 -19.78
C LEU A 201 -1.90 24.78 -19.44
N ARG A 202 -2.42 23.96 -20.35
CA ARG A 202 -3.65 23.19 -20.15
C ARG A 202 -3.50 21.77 -20.67
N ILE A 203 -4.37 20.87 -20.25
CA ILE A 203 -4.50 19.54 -20.83
C ILE A 203 -4.93 19.71 -22.30
N VAL A 204 -4.17 19.11 -23.22
CA VAL A 204 -4.44 19.25 -24.68
C VAL A 204 -5.36 18.15 -25.20
N GLY A 205 -5.47 17.02 -24.53
CA GLY A 205 -6.33 15.90 -24.90
C GLY A 205 -6.66 15.03 -23.69
N GLU A 206 -7.86 14.47 -23.68
CA GLU A 206 -8.35 13.60 -22.62
C GLU A 206 -8.97 12.35 -23.22
N ALA A 207 -8.62 11.20 -22.65
CA ALA A 207 -9.28 9.93 -22.97
C ALA A 207 -9.46 9.10 -21.71
N THR A 208 -10.59 8.43 -21.61
CA THR A 208 -10.97 7.65 -20.43
C THR A 208 -11.16 6.17 -20.75
N TYR A 209 -11.08 5.37 -19.69
CA TYR A 209 -11.43 3.95 -19.74
C TYR A 209 -12.27 3.56 -18.53
N ARG A 210 -13.02 2.46 -18.65
CA ARG A 210 -13.88 1.95 -17.59
C ARG A 210 -13.07 1.18 -16.55
N ARG A 211 -13.32 1.40 -15.24
CA ARG A 211 -12.77 0.59 -14.17
C ARG A 211 -13.00 -0.91 -14.42
N GLY A 212 -12.01 -1.74 -14.16
CA GLY A 212 -12.06 -3.17 -14.39
C GLY A 212 -11.65 -3.60 -15.80
N SER A 213 -11.34 -2.65 -16.70
CA SER A 213 -10.79 -2.99 -18.02
C SER A 213 -9.51 -3.81 -17.91
N THR A 214 -9.38 -4.77 -18.83
CA THR A 214 -8.31 -5.75 -18.85
C THR A 214 -7.22 -5.41 -19.88
N PHE A 215 -6.07 -6.05 -19.76
CA PHE A 215 -4.98 -5.90 -20.74
C PHE A 215 -5.36 -6.38 -22.16
N ALA A 216 -6.32 -7.30 -22.27
CA ALA A 216 -6.76 -7.83 -23.55
C ALA A 216 -7.65 -6.87 -24.35
N GLU A 217 -8.27 -5.90 -23.67
CA GLU A 217 -9.10 -4.87 -24.33
C GLU A 217 -8.26 -3.95 -25.21
N SER A 218 -8.88 -3.41 -26.28
CA SER A 218 -8.24 -2.40 -27.13
C SER A 218 -8.46 -1.01 -26.56
N PHE A 219 -7.37 -0.25 -26.52
CA PHE A 219 -7.35 1.19 -26.18
C PHE A 219 -6.88 2.04 -27.35
N ARG A 220 -7.00 1.49 -28.56
CA ARG A 220 -6.57 2.17 -29.79
C ARG A 220 -7.29 3.49 -30.00
N GLU A 221 -8.62 3.51 -29.79
CA GLU A 221 -9.43 4.72 -29.88
C GLU A 221 -8.92 5.82 -28.93
N GLN A 222 -8.64 5.46 -27.67
CA GLN A 222 -8.08 6.39 -26.69
C GLN A 222 -6.70 6.90 -27.12
N ALA A 223 -5.88 6.03 -27.68
CA ALA A 223 -4.55 6.41 -28.17
C ALA A 223 -4.65 7.32 -29.41
N ASP A 224 -5.60 7.05 -30.35
CA ASP A 224 -5.86 7.93 -31.49
C ASP A 224 -6.32 9.33 -31.03
N ILE A 225 -7.30 9.42 -30.13
CA ILE A 225 -7.79 10.69 -29.56
C ILE A 225 -6.63 11.53 -28.98
N LEU A 226 -5.77 10.90 -28.18
CA LEU A 226 -4.66 11.63 -27.55
C LEU A 226 -3.54 11.99 -28.55
N LYS A 227 -3.28 11.15 -29.52
CA LYS A 227 -2.31 11.42 -30.58
C LYS A 227 -2.78 12.57 -31.48
N ASP A 228 -4.06 12.57 -31.86
CA ASP A 228 -4.66 13.61 -32.73
C ASP A 228 -4.76 14.97 -32.01
N SER A 229 -4.79 15.01 -30.68
CA SER A 229 -4.67 16.25 -29.90
C SER A 229 -3.29 16.91 -30.05
N GLY A 230 -2.34 16.25 -30.69
CA GLY A 230 -0.97 16.69 -30.84
C GLY A 230 -0.15 16.60 -29.55
N ALA A 231 -0.54 15.76 -28.61
CA ALA A 231 0.18 15.57 -27.35
C ALA A 231 1.61 15.11 -27.55
N ASP A 232 2.54 15.70 -26.81
CA ASP A 232 3.98 15.35 -26.80
C ASP A 232 4.39 14.56 -25.54
N ALA A 233 3.50 14.47 -24.54
CA ALA A 233 3.59 13.57 -23.41
C ALA A 233 2.19 13.19 -22.91
N VAL A 234 2.08 12.04 -22.22
CA VAL A 234 0.82 11.58 -21.62
C VAL A 234 1.05 11.31 -20.13
N ILE A 235 0.13 11.79 -19.29
CA ILE A 235 0.01 11.37 -17.90
C ILE A 235 -1.10 10.31 -17.83
N SER A 236 -0.73 9.10 -17.33
CA SER A 236 -1.60 7.95 -17.26
C SER A 236 -2.02 7.68 -15.81
N ILE A 237 -3.33 7.74 -15.52
CA ILE A 237 -3.92 7.63 -14.19
C ILE A 237 -4.85 6.43 -14.19
N GLY A 238 -4.29 5.26 -13.97
CA GLY A 238 -5.02 4.02 -14.10
C GLY A 238 -4.37 2.84 -13.37
N ALA A 239 -5.06 1.69 -13.41
CA ALA A 239 -4.53 0.42 -12.93
C ALA A 239 -3.72 -0.29 -14.02
N TYR A 240 -2.79 -1.14 -13.61
CA TYR A 240 -1.77 -1.75 -14.46
C TYR A 240 -2.29 -2.41 -15.74
N ALA A 241 -3.43 -3.11 -15.67
CA ALA A 241 -3.95 -3.86 -16.82
C ALA A 241 -4.38 -2.93 -17.96
N ALA A 242 -5.16 -1.87 -17.66
CA ALA A 242 -5.61 -0.90 -18.63
C ALA A 242 -4.46 -0.01 -19.12
N CYS A 243 -3.58 0.46 -18.22
CA CYS A 243 -2.43 1.28 -18.58
C CYS A 243 -1.46 0.52 -19.49
N ALA A 244 -1.19 -0.77 -19.22
CA ALA A 244 -0.39 -1.61 -20.10
C ALA A 244 -1.06 -1.80 -21.47
N GLY A 245 -2.38 -1.99 -21.52
CA GLY A 245 -3.13 -2.09 -22.77
C GLY A 245 -3.03 -0.81 -23.61
N PHE A 246 -3.22 0.35 -22.98
CA PHE A 246 -3.05 1.65 -23.63
C PHE A 246 -1.63 1.86 -24.16
N ILE A 247 -0.60 1.58 -23.35
CA ILE A 247 0.80 1.69 -23.76
C ILE A 247 1.09 0.76 -24.93
N ARG A 248 0.63 -0.50 -24.88
CA ARG A 248 0.77 -1.45 -25.99
C ARG A 248 0.21 -0.87 -27.29
N ASP A 249 -1.04 -0.40 -27.26
CA ASP A 249 -1.73 0.09 -28.44
C ASP A 249 -1.09 1.37 -28.98
N ALA A 250 -0.68 2.28 -28.09
CA ALA A 250 0.08 3.47 -28.48
C ALA A 250 1.41 3.11 -29.22
N ARG A 251 2.15 2.12 -28.72
CA ARG A 251 3.40 1.66 -29.34
C ARG A 251 3.15 0.88 -30.63
N ASP A 252 2.09 0.07 -30.72
CA ASP A 252 1.67 -0.62 -31.95
C ASP A 252 1.31 0.38 -33.08
N MET A 253 0.86 1.60 -32.72
CA MET A 253 0.62 2.72 -33.66
C MET A 253 1.87 3.54 -33.99
N GLY A 254 3.04 3.16 -33.50
CA GLY A 254 4.27 3.91 -33.67
C GLY A 254 4.35 5.22 -32.84
N TRP A 255 3.41 5.45 -31.92
CA TRP A 255 3.40 6.65 -31.10
C TRP A 255 4.33 6.51 -29.89
N GLN A 256 5.47 7.21 -29.95
CA GLN A 256 6.61 7.03 -29.02
C GLN A 256 6.77 8.19 -28.01
N VAL A 257 5.71 8.88 -27.64
CA VAL A 257 5.76 9.92 -26.61
C VAL A 257 6.07 9.35 -25.22
N PRO A 258 6.65 10.14 -24.31
CA PRO A 258 6.73 9.78 -22.91
C PRO A 258 5.34 9.51 -22.33
N ILE A 259 5.22 8.41 -21.57
CA ILE A 259 4.01 8.10 -20.80
C ILE A 259 4.40 7.99 -19.34
N ALA A 260 3.92 8.94 -18.53
CA ALA A 260 4.17 9.01 -17.10
C ALA A 260 2.96 8.47 -16.33
N ASN A 261 3.18 7.47 -15.47
CA ASN A 261 2.15 6.85 -14.67
C ASN A 261 2.28 7.27 -13.20
N VAL A 262 1.15 7.37 -12.49
CA VAL A 262 1.15 7.58 -11.04
C VAL A 262 1.33 6.24 -10.29
N SER A 263 1.80 6.28 -9.06
CA SER A 263 2.22 5.12 -8.27
C SER A 263 1.19 4.00 -8.14
N PHE A 264 -0.12 4.34 -8.13
CA PHE A 264 -1.20 3.37 -8.03
C PHE A 264 -1.28 2.41 -9.23
N VAL A 265 -0.61 2.72 -10.33
CA VAL A 265 -0.59 1.84 -11.52
C VAL A 265 -0.08 0.44 -11.21
N ASP A 266 0.75 0.25 -10.21
CA ASP A 266 1.56 -0.97 -10.00
C ASP A 266 2.53 -1.22 -11.16
N SER A 267 3.63 -0.50 -11.11
CA SER A 267 4.63 -0.48 -12.18
C SER A 267 5.22 -1.86 -12.51
N GLN A 268 5.35 -2.76 -11.53
CA GLN A 268 5.91 -4.11 -11.75
C GLN A 268 4.94 -4.98 -12.55
N ASN A 269 3.65 -4.99 -12.17
CA ASN A 269 2.64 -5.74 -12.91
C ASN A 269 2.44 -5.17 -14.32
N MET A 270 2.44 -3.85 -14.47
CA MET A 270 2.37 -3.19 -15.78
C MET A 270 3.54 -3.61 -16.68
N ALA A 271 4.76 -3.54 -16.17
CA ALA A 271 5.95 -3.93 -16.91
C ALA A 271 5.94 -5.42 -17.30
N ALA A 272 5.49 -6.30 -16.41
CA ALA A 272 5.39 -7.74 -16.67
C ALA A 272 4.46 -8.04 -17.85
N LEU A 273 3.27 -7.38 -17.91
CA LEU A 273 2.33 -7.53 -19.03
C LEU A 273 2.94 -7.02 -20.35
N LEU A 274 3.56 -5.83 -20.34
CA LEU A 274 4.18 -5.24 -21.50
C LEU A 274 5.35 -6.09 -22.02
N GLN A 275 6.22 -6.57 -21.15
CA GLN A 275 7.36 -7.41 -21.51
C GLN A 275 6.92 -8.78 -22.05
N GLN A 276 5.92 -9.40 -21.43
CA GLN A 276 5.37 -10.67 -21.92
C GLN A 276 4.77 -10.53 -23.32
N SER A 277 4.00 -9.47 -23.55
CA SER A 277 3.43 -9.18 -24.86
C SER A 277 4.50 -8.82 -25.89
N GLY A 278 5.48 -7.99 -25.48
CA GLY A 278 6.57 -7.57 -26.34
C GLY A 278 7.45 -8.72 -26.81
N LYS A 279 7.76 -9.69 -25.94
CA LYS A 279 8.50 -10.90 -26.32
C LYS A 279 7.78 -11.70 -27.41
N LYS A 280 6.43 -11.81 -27.34
CA LYS A 280 5.64 -12.53 -28.34
C LYS A 280 5.65 -11.87 -29.73
N LYS A 281 5.72 -10.52 -29.77
CA LYS A 281 5.63 -9.74 -31.00
C LYS A 281 6.98 -9.19 -31.48
N ASN A 282 8.06 -9.40 -30.72
CA ASN A 282 9.38 -8.77 -30.92
C ASN A 282 9.31 -7.23 -30.94
N ILE A 283 8.54 -6.63 -30.01
CA ILE A 283 8.35 -5.20 -29.84
C ILE A 283 8.73 -4.78 -28.42
N ILE A 284 9.44 -3.64 -28.28
CA ILE A 284 9.75 -3.04 -26.99
C ILE A 284 8.64 -2.07 -26.60
N TYR A 285 7.66 -2.56 -25.83
CA TYR A 285 6.56 -1.72 -25.33
C TYR A 285 6.94 -0.82 -24.16
N THR A 286 8.02 -1.15 -23.44
CA THR A 286 8.46 -0.46 -22.22
C THR A 286 9.33 0.76 -22.48
N SER A 287 9.47 1.20 -23.73
CA SER A 287 10.23 2.41 -24.07
C SER A 287 9.52 3.68 -23.58
N ARG A 288 10.30 4.67 -23.15
CA ARG A 288 9.85 6.01 -22.76
C ARG A 288 8.72 6.00 -21.70
N LEU A 289 8.87 5.14 -20.67
CA LEU A 289 7.98 5.09 -19.52
C LEU A 289 8.61 5.77 -18.30
N ILE A 290 7.79 6.55 -17.63
CA ILE A 290 8.08 7.15 -16.33
C ILE A 290 7.02 6.66 -15.35
N ASN A 291 7.41 6.44 -14.11
CA ASN A 291 6.46 6.10 -13.06
C ASN A 291 6.81 6.86 -11.78
N SER A 292 5.83 7.54 -11.17
CA SER A 292 5.99 8.05 -9.82
C SER A 292 5.88 6.93 -8.78
N GLN A 293 6.56 7.09 -7.67
CA GLN A 293 6.49 6.22 -6.51
C GLN A 293 6.33 7.08 -5.25
N VAL A 294 5.62 6.58 -4.27
CA VAL A 294 5.40 7.27 -2.98
C VAL A 294 6.18 6.63 -1.84
N VAL A 295 6.91 5.59 -2.17
CA VAL A 295 7.91 4.92 -1.32
C VAL A 295 9.21 4.80 -2.12
N PRO A 296 10.37 4.71 -1.47
CA PRO A 296 11.65 4.50 -2.16
C PRO A 296 11.61 3.28 -3.08
N CYS A 297 12.41 3.33 -4.14
CA CYS A 297 12.51 2.21 -5.08
C CYS A 297 13.12 0.96 -4.38
N CYS A 298 12.56 -0.20 -4.70
CA CYS A 298 12.96 -1.48 -4.08
C CYS A 298 14.37 -1.96 -4.45
N ASP A 299 15.06 -1.28 -5.37
CA ASP A 299 16.47 -1.52 -5.71
C ASP A 299 17.45 -0.68 -4.87
N THR A 300 16.94 0.21 -4.00
CA THR A 300 17.76 1.04 -3.09
C THR A 300 18.16 0.21 -1.86
N ALA A 301 19.01 -0.81 -2.10
CA ALA A 301 19.46 -1.75 -1.04
C ALA A 301 20.22 -1.08 0.13
N GLU A 302 20.56 0.19 0.03
CA GLU A 302 21.20 0.97 1.10
C GLU A 302 20.23 1.29 2.23
N LEU A 303 18.91 1.39 1.94
CA LEU A 303 17.90 1.72 2.94
C LEU A 303 17.59 0.54 3.85
N PRO A 304 17.64 0.73 5.20
CA PRO A 304 17.37 -0.34 6.16
C PRO A 304 16.03 -1.04 5.94
N ALA A 305 14.95 -0.29 5.70
CA ALA A 305 13.63 -0.87 5.46
C ALA A 305 13.55 -1.68 4.18
N VAL A 306 14.28 -1.31 3.11
CA VAL A 306 14.30 -2.07 1.86
C VAL A 306 15.00 -3.43 2.05
N ARG A 307 16.12 -3.45 2.79
CA ARG A 307 16.81 -4.72 3.13
C ARG A 307 15.95 -5.63 4.00
N GLU A 308 15.34 -5.06 5.06
CA GLU A 308 14.44 -5.78 5.96
C GLU A 308 13.25 -6.37 5.19
N TYR A 309 12.60 -5.56 4.37
CA TYR A 309 11.50 -5.99 3.50
C TYR A 309 11.88 -7.14 2.58
N GLY A 310 13.00 -7.02 1.85
CA GLY A 310 13.45 -8.09 0.94
C GLY A 310 13.70 -9.42 1.68
N THR A 311 14.36 -9.35 2.83
CA THR A 311 14.63 -10.52 3.68
C THR A 311 13.34 -11.16 4.19
N LEU A 312 12.44 -10.36 4.76
CA LEU A 312 11.21 -10.88 5.36
C LEU A 312 10.20 -11.34 4.31
N LEU A 313 10.09 -10.67 3.17
CA LEU A 313 9.21 -11.10 2.10
C LEU A 313 9.66 -12.47 1.52
N GLN A 314 10.97 -12.68 1.37
CA GLN A 314 11.52 -13.95 0.92
C GLN A 314 11.31 -15.07 1.96
N ALA A 315 11.47 -14.77 3.24
CA ALA A 315 11.32 -15.72 4.34
C ALA A 315 9.86 -16.06 4.66
N SER A 316 8.93 -15.18 4.34
CA SER A 316 7.50 -15.34 4.66
C SER A 316 6.78 -16.33 3.76
N GLY A 317 7.35 -16.69 2.60
CA GLY A 317 6.73 -17.57 1.63
C GLY A 317 5.60 -16.90 0.83
N GLN A 318 4.75 -17.71 0.21
CA GLN A 318 3.66 -17.21 -0.65
C GLN A 318 2.40 -16.94 0.18
N HIS A 319 2.35 -15.79 0.87
CA HIS A 319 1.15 -15.40 1.61
C HIS A 319 0.11 -14.76 0.69
N LEU A 320 -0.95 -15.53 0.43
CA LEU A 320 -2.23 -15.02 -0.05
C LEU A 320 -3.23 -15.10 1.10
N PRO A 321 -4.27 -14.26 1.12
CA PRO A 321 -5.39 -14.54 2.00
C PRO A 321 -5.86 -15.98 1.72
N PRO A 322 -6.14 -16.82 2.75
CA PRO A 322 -6.41 -18.24 2.56
C PRO A 322 -7.49 -18.56 1.53
N GLN A 323 -8.50 -17.69 1.42
CA GLN A 323 -9.60 -17.82 0.45
C GLN A 323 -9.17 -17.57 -1.01
N PHE A 324 -7.98 -17.02 -1.25
CA PHE A 324 -7.44 -16.72 -2.58
C PHE A 324 -6.19 -17.54 -2.91
N SER A 325 -5.90 -18.58 -2.15
CA SER A 325 -4.72 -19.44 -2.34
C SER A 325 -4.64 -20.13 -3.72
N HIS A 326 -5.76 -20.20 -4.45
CA HIS A 326 -5.85 -20.77 -5.80
C HIS A 326 -5.82 -19.69 -6.90
N SER A 327 -5.45 -18.45 -6.58
CA SER A 327 -5.34 -17.39 -7.59
C SER A 327 -4.30 -17.74 -8.67
N ASP A 328 -4.65 -17.47 -9.92
CA ASP A 328 -3.75 -17.54 -11.08
C ASP A 328 -2.75 -16.37 -11.13
N TYR A 329 -2.74 -15.52 -10.13
CA TYR A 329 -1.85 -14.36 -10.04
C TYR A 329 -0.40 -14.79 -9.80
N LYS A 330 0.51 -14.30 -10.65
CA LYS A 330 1.94 -14.51 -10.48
C LYS A 330 2.51 -13.47 -9.52
N LEU A 331 2.91 -13.93 -8.34
CA LEU A 331 3.49 -13.08 -7.30
C LEU A 331 4.77 -12.39 -7.78
N GLN A 332 4.93 -11.11 -7.42
CA GLN A 332 6.14 -10.36 -7.71
C GLN A 332 7.24 -10.70 -6.69
N ALA A 333 8.50 -10.77 -7.12
CA ALA A 333 9.62 -10.98 -6.20
C ALA A 333 9.72 -9.83 -5.19
N VAL A 334 9.64 -8.60 -5.70
CA VAL A 334 9.53 -7.36 -4.94
C VAL A 334 8.66 -6.38 -5.73
N SER A 335 7.94 -5.49 -5.06
CA SER A 335 7.21 -4.43 -5.73
C SER A 335 7.06 -3.20 -4.81
N PRO A 336 6.92 -1.97 -5.36
CA PRO A 336 6.59 -0.80 -4.56
C PRO A 336 5.28 -0.96 -3.78
N VAL A 337 4.31 -1.68 -4.34
CA VAL A 337 3.02 -1.95 -3.67
C VAL A 337 3.20 -2.81 -2.42
N SER A 338 3.93 -3.92 -2.53
CA SER A 338 4.18 -4.76 -1.36
C SER A 338 5.14 -4.09 -0.36
N PHE A 339 6.08 -3.27 -0.82
CA PHE A 339 6.92 -2.48 0.08
C PHE A 339 6.10 -1.44 0.87
N GLU A 340 5.13 -0.77 0.23
CA GLU A 340 4.21 0.12 0.95
C GLU A 340 3.37 -0.65 1.99
N GLY A 341 2.88 -1.85 1.65
CA GLY A 341 2.20 -2.73 2.61
C GLY A 341 3.07 -3.10 3.81
N PHE A 342 4.34 -3.37 3.56
CA PHE A 342 5.34 -3.63 4.61
C PHE A 342 5.55 -2.42 5.53
N LEU A 343 5.70 -1.22 4.97
CA LEU A 343 5.86 0.01 5.75
C LEU A 343 4.60 0.34 6.56
N ASN A 344 3.40 0.13 5.97
CA ASN A 344 2.12 0.27 6.67
C ASN A 344 2.05 -0.65 7.90
N ALA A 345 2.47 -1.90 7.75
CA ALA A 345 2.50 -2.87 8.85
C ALA A 345 3.51 -2.49 9.92
N LYS A 346 4.71 -2.05 9.51
CA LYS A 346 5.76 -1.59 10.42
C LYS A 346 5.31 -0.41 11.26
N LEU A 347 4.64 0.55 10.63
CA LEU A 347 4.10 1.72 11.31
C LEU A 347 2.94 1.36 12.26
N LEU A 348 2.05 0.46 11.85
CA LEU A 348 0.98 -0.01 12.73
C LEU A 348 1.53 -0.74 13.97
N VAL A 349 2.55 -1.58 13.81
CA VAL A 349 3.22 -2.26 14.93
C VAL A 349 3.83 -1.24 15.89
N GLU A 350 4.44 -0.17 15.39
CA GLU A 350 4.96 0.91 16.23
C GLU A 350 3.85 1.63 17.00
N ILE A 351 2.73 1.93 16.35
CA ILE A 351 1.55 2.51 17.01
C ILE A 351 1.07 1.62 18.18
N ILE A 352 0.92 0.32 17.93
CA ILE A 352 0.52 -0.64 18.96
C ILE A 352 1.58 -0.73 20.07
N ARG A 353 2.86 -0.68 19.74
CA ARG A 353 3.96 -0.70 20.73
C ARG A 353 3.87 0.50 21.66
N ARG A 354 3.63 1.70 21.14
CA ARG A 354 3.46 2.93 21.93
C ARG A 354 2.21 2.92 22.83
N MET A 355 1.19 2.14 22.48
CA MET A 355 0.03 1.96 23.36
C MET A 355 0.37 1.21 24.66
N GLY A 356 1.46 0.43 24.67
CA GLY A 356 1.77 -0.46 25.78
C GLY A 356 0.79 -1.65 25.88
N PRO A 357 0.77 -2.36 27.01
CA PRO A 357 -0.03 -3.60 27.15
C PRO A 357 -1.54 -3.40 27.03
N ASN A 358 -2.02 -2.19 27.34
CA ASN A 358 -3.46 -1.88 27.28
C ASN A 358 -3.82 -1.29 25.90
N VAL A 359 -3.95 -2.16 24.91
CA VAL A 359 -4.35 -1.78 23.55
C VAL A 359 -5.84 -1.48 23.50
N ASN A 360 -6.18 -0.21 23.21
CA ASN A 360 -7.56 0.27 23.18
C ASN A 360 -7.78 1.28 22.04
N ARG A 361 -8.86 1.10 21.27
CA ARG A 361 -9.23 2.00 20.14
C ARG A 361 -9.38 3.47 20.55
N SER A 362 -9.90 3.75 21.75
CA SER A 362 -10.08 5.14 22.22
C SER A 362 -8.78 5.91 22.36
N ARG A 363 -7.64 5.21 22.47
CA ARG A 363 -6.30 5.81 22.54
C ARG A 363 -5.62 5.95 21.19
N LEU A 364 -6.18 5.35 20.14
CA LEU A 364 -5.52 5.21 18.84
C LEU A 364 -5.15 6.58 18.25
N LYS A 365 -6.11 7.52 18.21
CA LYS A 365 -5.89 8.88 17.72
C LYS A 365 -4.74 9.57 18.46
N ALA A 366 -4.79 9.61 19.78
CA ALA A 366 -3.77 10.29 20.58
C ALA A 366 -2.36 9.69 20.40
N VAL A 367 -2.28 8.36 20.28
CA VAL A 367 -0.99 7.68 20.04
C VAL A 367 -0.44 7.98 18.64
N ILE A 368 -1.27 7.95 17.61
CA ILE A 368 -0.82 8.29 16.25
C ILE A 368 -0.33 9.75 16.21
N GLU A 369 -1.09 10.68 16.75
CA GLU A 369 -0.77 12.11 16.74
C GLU A 369 0.44 12.49 17.61
N SER A 370 0.91 11.58 18.47
CA SER A 370 2.14 11.72 19.24
C SER A 370 3.39 11.21 18.53
N ILE A 371 3.26 10.68 17.30
CA ILE A 371 4.42 10.20 16.54
C ILE A 371 5.15 11.38 15.93
N GLU A 372 6.37 11.62 16.42
CA GLU A 372 7.27 12.65 15.91
C GLU A 372 8.59 12.00 15.48
N ASN A 373 9.04 12.37 14.28
CA ASN A 373 10.34 12.01 13.72
C ASN A 373 10.68 10.51 13.83
N TYR A 374 9.66 9.64 13.67
CA TYR A 374 9.88 8.20 13.71
C TYR A 374 10.62 7.73 12.46
N ASP A 375 11.79 7.11 12.66
CA ASP A 375 12.53 6.47 11.57
C ASP A 375 11.97 5.08 11.28
N VAL A 376 11.30 4.95 10.14
CA VAL A 376 10.81 3.67 9.64
C VAL A 376 11.88 2.94 8.80
N GLY A 377 13.02 3.58 8.54
CA GLY A 377 14.16 3.04 7.79
C GLY A 377 14.16 3.37 6.29
N ILE A 378 13.61 4.55 5.92
CA ILE A 378 13.55 5.05 4.53
C ILE A 378 14.22 6.42 4.36
N ASP A 379 15.05 6.84 5.32
CA ASP A 379 15.74 8.15 5.37
C ASP A 379 14.80 9.37 5.37
N VAL A 380 13.50 9.17 5.54
CA VAL A 380 12.50 10.21 5.71
C VAL A 380 11.75 9.93 7.01
N PRO A 381 11.82 10.82 8.00
CA PRO A 381 11.15 10.63 9.27
C PRO A 381 9.63 10.79 9.12
N ILE A 382 8.90 9.96 9.85
CA ILE A 382 7.43 9.99 9.89
C ILE A 382 6.97 10.78 11.11
N SER A 383 6.05 11.72 10.87
CA SER A 383 5.38 12.47 11.92
C SER A 383 3.91 12.65 11.61
N PHE A 384 3.08 12.53 12.65
CA PHE A 384 1.68 12.88 12.63
C PHE A 384 1.38 13.96 13.67
N GLY A 385 0.19 14.51 13.65
CA GLY A 385 -0.28 15.49 14.63
C GLY A 385 -1.74 15.84 14.39
N PRO A 386 -2.36 16.64 15.27
CA PRO A 386 -3.79 16.98 15.17
C PRO A 386 -4.22 17.62 13.85
N GLN A 387 -3.28 18.27 13.14
CA GLN A 387 -3.48 18.90 11.83
C GLN A 387 -2.67 18.22 10.71
N LYS A 388 -1.95 17.14 11.02
CA LYS A 388 -1.12 16.43 10.06
C LYS A 388 -1.45 14.95 10.06
N HIS A 389 -2.32 14.54 9.15
CA HIS A 389 -2.74 13.14 8.97
C HIS A 389 -2.13 12.46 7.74
N GLN A 390 -1.10 13.07 7.16
CA GLN A 390 -0.27 12.50 6.10
C GLN A 390 1.19 12.45 6.56
N ALA A 391 1.82 11.28 6.46
CA ALA A 391 3.18 11.06 6.94
C ALA A 391 4.24 11.48 5.93
N LEU A 392 4.11 11.06 4.66
CA LEU A 392 5.08 11.27 3.61
C LEU A 392 4.54 12.21 2.53
N ASP A 393 5.36 13.19 2.14
CA ASP A 393 5.11 14.13 1.06
C ASP A 393 6.01 13.87 -0.15
N SER A 394 7.02 13.01 0.01
CA SER A 394 8.02 12.72 -1.01
C SER A 394 7.45 11.91 -2.16
N VAL A 395 7.83 12.28 -3.38
CA VAL A 395 7.55 11.53 -4.61
C VAL A 395 8.88 11.19 -5.27
N TYR A 396 9.03 9.92 -5.60
CA TYR A 396 10.20 9.38 -6.30
C TYR A 396 9.81 9.07 -7.74
N TYR A 397 10.78 9.04 -8.64
CA TYR A 397 10.54 8.74 -10.05
C TYR A 397 11.40 7.59 -10.51
N THR A 398 10.83 6.75 -11.35
CA THR A 398 11.54 5.64 -11.98
C THR A 398 11.31 5.64 -13.51
N THR A 399 12.23 5.07 -14.22
CA THR A 399 12.14 4.84 -15.67
C THR A 399 12.63 3.45 -16.02
N MET A 400 12.24 2.95 -17.19
CA MET A 400 12.68 1.64 -17.67
C MET A 400 14.05 1.73 -18.36
N LYS A 401 15.03 0.97 -17.85
CA LYS A 401 16.33 0.74 -18.51
C LYS A 401 16.60 -0.77 -18.55
N ASN A 402 16.93 -1.28 -19.72
CA ASN A 402 17.24 -2.71 -19.92
C ASN A 402 16.18 -3.67 -19.34
N GLY A 403 14.90 -3.28 -19.45
CA GLY A 403 13.79 -4.10 -18.96
C GLY A 403 13.56 -4.04 -17.44
N GLN A 404 14.23 -3.17 -16.70
CA GLN A 404 14.08 -3.00 -15.27
C GLN A 404 13.73 -1.55 -14.90
N TRP A 405 12.96 -1.36 -13.86
CA TRP A 405 12.73 -0.05 -13.28
C TRP A 405 13.98 0.41 -12.54
N THR A 406 14.43 1.61 -12.84
CA THR A 406 15.59 2.26 -12.22
C THR A 406 15.21 3.65 -11.74
N VAL A 407 15.83 4.14 -10.68
CA VAL A 407 15.59 5.48 -10.15
C VAL A 407 15.92 6.53 -11.21
N LEU A 408 15.00 7.46 -11.44
CA LEU A 408 15.15 8.61 -12.33
C LEU A 408 15.48 9.85 -11.49
N LYS A 409 16.79 10.15 -11.33
CA LYS A 409 17.27 11.36 -10.65
C LYS A 409 17.54 12.49 -11.63
N ASP A 410 18.09 12.16 -12.80
CA ASP A 410 18.45 13.10 -13.86
C ASP A 410 17.41 13.06 -14.98
N TRP A 411 16.66 14.14 -15.12
CA TRP A 411 15.63 14.32 -16.14
C TRP A 411 16.19 14.85 -17.47
N SER A 412 17.50 15.19 -17.55
CA SER A 412 18.12 15.65 -18.79
C SER A 412 18.00 14.62 -19.91
N VAL A 413 17.96 13.34 -19.57
CA VAL A 413 17.73 12.24 -20.54
C VAL A 413 16.36 12.31 -21.23
N TRP A 414 15.46 13.15 -20.73
CA TRP A 414 14.12 13.37 -21.25
C TRP A 414 13.96 14.70 -21.98
N HIS A 415 15.03 15.52 -22.08
CA HIS A 415 14.96 16.79 -22.81
C HIS A 415 14.53 16.55 -24.26
N LYS A 416 13.57 17.39 -24.69
CA LYS A 416 12.98 17.34 -26.03
C LYS A 416 13.87 17.98 -27.06
#